data_52f35fdacd912e6e7f8ca655ac060562
#
_entry.id   52f35fdacd912e6e7f8ca655ac060562
#
_cell.length_a   1.000
_cell.length_b   1.000
_cell.length_c   1.000
_cell.angle_alpha   90.00
_cell.angle_beta   90.00
_cell.angle_gamma   90.00
#
_symmetry.space_group_name_H-M   'P 1'
#
loop_
_entity.id
_entity.type
_entity.pdbx_description
1 polymer ?
#
loop_
_entity_poly.entity_id
_entity_poly.type
_entity_poly.pdbx_seq_one_letter_code
_entity_poly.pdbx_strand_id
1 'polypeptide(L)'
;MIPTISWMTVNPDNLAEQVCRPTTYFKELADVEVLPNDVEDLDIFGEKAAIFGGSGLFYPDTAEVLRKALNRKNHPMVLWGVGANDHLEHLVKWPEWTKEFDLIGLRDFGNPWDYVPCPSCMSPLFDEARDTAPSHDVVVYEHPLCQIKEIKGRAKMNNKHPAEKYREVLMFLASGKTVVTSSYHGVYWAMLLARKVLCWKPFSSKFYSLEPLHYRVNEQNWYKVHSTMRAPAQVYDYLERCRQHNVLFAQKVFKLLKM
;
A
#
# COMPACT_ATOMS: atom_id res chain seq x y z
N MET A 1 -27.81 4.15 -7.73
CA MET A 1 -26.36 4.31 -7.45
C MET A 1 -26.16 5.72 -6.92
N ILE A 2 -25.40 5.88 -5.84
CA ILE A 2 -25.05 7.20 -5.31
C ILE A 2 -23.90 7.73 -6.16
N PRO A 3 -23.94 8.99 -6.66
CA PRO A 3 -22.80 9.58 -7.35
C PRO A 3 -21.55 9.50 -6.48
N THR A 4 -20.49 8.93 -7.01
CA THR A 4 -19.30 8.56 -6.22
C THR A 4 -18.03 9.03 -6.91
N ILE A 5 -17.07 9.50 -6.14
CA ILE A 5 -15.71 9.83 -6.58
C ILE A 5 -14.69 8.98 -5.82
N SER A 6 -13.53 8.77 -6.42
CA SER A 6 -12.36 8.22 -5.77
C SER A 6 -11.28 9.29 -5.64
N TRP A 7 -10.93 9.62 -4.40
CA TRP A 7 -9.90 10.61 -4.11
C TRP A 7 -8.59 9.92 -3.69
N MET A 8 -7.49 10.36 -4.29
CA MET A 8 -6.21 9.71 -4.04
C MET A 8 -5.01 10.60 -4.36
N THR A 9 -3.88 10.30 -3.76
CA THR A 9 -2.60 10.89 -4.18
C THR A 9 -2.25 10.44 -5.59
N VAL A 10 -1.96 11.39 -6.48
CA VAL A 10 -1.51 11.12 -7.85
C VAL A 10 -0.13 11.70 -8.05
N ASN A 11 0.88 10.82 -7.96
CA ASN A 11 2.22 11.15 -8.40
C ASN A 11 2.56 10.26 -9.61
N PRO A 12 2.64 10.82 -10.82
CA PRO A 12 2.88 10.05 -12.05
C PRO A 12 4.23 9.33 -12.05
N ASP A 13 5.19 9.81 -11.25
CA ASP A 13 6.51 9.21 -11.12
C ASP A 13 6.58 8.13 -10.03
N ASN A 14 5.49 7.90 -9.30
CA ASN A 14 5.43 6.89 -8.24
C ASN A 14 4.48 5.76 -8.62
N LEU A 15 5.03 4.69 -9.16
CA LEU A 15 4.30 3.49 -9.55
C LEU A 15 3.31 3.02 -8.47
N ALA A 16 3.75 3.02 -7.22
CA ALA A 16 2.95 2.50 -6.13
C ALA A 16 1.64 3.28 -5.92
N GLU A 17 1.66 4.60 -6.08
CA GLU A 17 0.45 5.42 -5.95
C GLU A 17 -0.53 5.19 -7.09
N GLN A 18 -0.02 4.86 -8.27
CA GLN A 18 -0.86 4.61 -9.45
C GLN A 18 -1.57 3.25 -9.39
N VAL A 19 -0.92 2.23 -8.82
CA VAL A 19 -1.46 0.85 -8.80
C VAL A 19 -2.19 0.47 -7.50
N CYS A 20 -2.31 1.39 -6.54
CA CYS A 20 -2.98 1.08 -5.28
C CYS A 20 -4.46 1.54 -5.21
N ARG A 21 -5.06 1.93 -6.35
CA ARG A 21 -6.45 2.37 -6.44
C ARG A 21 -7.42 1.19 -6.40
N PRO A 22 -8.46 1.21 -5.56
CA PRO A 22 -9.54 0.22 -5.67
C PRO A 22 -10.22 0.22 -7.04
N THR A 23 -10.40 1.39 -7.64
CA THR A 23 -11.03 1.58 -8.97
C THR A 23 -10.32 0.84 -10.09
N THR A 24 -9.06 0.47 -9.92
CA THR A 24 -8.28 -0.30 -10.90
C THR A 24 -8.71 -1.78 -10.94
N TYR A 25 -9.26 -2.31 -9.85
CA TYR A 25 -9.40 -3.77 -9.66
C TYR A 25 -10.86 -4.24 -9.54
N PHE A 26 -11.78 -3.34 -9.24
CA PHE A 26 -13.19 -3.69 -9.05
C PHE A 26 -14.02 -3.06 -10.17
N LYS A 27 -14.68 -3.92 -10.97
CA LYS A 27 -15.49 -3.51 -12.13
C LYS A 27 -16.67 -2.58 -11.75
N GLU A 28 -17.19 -2.74 -10.53
CA GLU A 28 -18.24 -1.90 -9.97
C GLU A 28 -17.80 -0.45 -9.81
N LEU A 29 -16.49 -0.20 -9.77
CA LEU A 29 -15.87 1.12 -9.63
C LEU A 29 -15.28 1.65 -10.95
N ALA A 30 -15.48 0.96 -12.09
CA ALA A 30 -14.83 1.31 -13.36
C ALA A 30 -15.22 2.72 -13.86
N ASP A 31 -16.45 3.15 -13.61
CA ASP A 31 -16.98 4.45 -14.02
C ASP A 31 -16.85 5.53 -12.92
N VAL A 32 -16.21 5.22 -11.80
CA VAL A 32 -16.01 6.17 -10.71
C VAL A 32 -14.94 7.17 -11.10
N GLU A 33 -15.29 8.45 -11.09
CA GLU A 33 -14.35 9.55 -11.34
C GLU A 33 -13.20 9.54 -10.32
N VAL A 34 -11.97 9.62 -10.80
CA VAL A 34 -10.79 9.67 -9.95
C VAL A 34 -10.28 11.11 -9.86
N LEU A 35 -10.27 11.65 -8.66
CA LEU A 35 -9.78 12.99 -8.37
C LEU A 35 -8.38 12.94 -7.74
N PRO A 36 -7.47 13.83 -8.16
CA PRO A 36 -6.16 13.97 -7.52
C PRO A 36 -6.28 14.61 -6.13
N ASN A 37 -5.26 14.47 -5.29
CA ASN A 37 -5.26 14.98 -3.92
C ASN A 37 -5.05 16.52 -3.81
N ASP A 38 -4.77 17.18 -4.90
CA ASP A 38 -4.65 18.64 -5.02
C ASP A 38 -5.94 19.33 -5.46
N VAL A 39 -7.07 18.63 -5.39
CA VAL A 39 -8.39 19.23 -5.62
C VAL A 39 -8.62 20.39 -4.63
N GLU A 40 -8.76 21.60 -5.18
CA GLU A 40 -8.99 22.81 -4.39
C GLU A 40 -10.46 22.94 -3.96
N ASP A 41 -11.40 22.46 -4.81
CA ASP A 41 -12.83 22.51 -4.53
C ASP A 41 -13.27 21.32 -3.67
N LEU A 42 -13.37 21.56 -2.37
CA LEU A 42 -13.83 20.57 -1.41
C LEU A 42 -15.35 20.44 -1.32
N ASP A 43 -16.13 21.27 -2.01
CA ASP A 43 -17.60 21.24 -1.96
C ASP A 43 -18.14 19.99 -2.66
N ILE A 44 -17.36 19.40 -3.58
CA ILE A 44 -17.66 18.10 -4.21
C ILE A 44 -17.93 16.99 -3.18
N PHE A 45 -17.34 17.04 -1.99
CA PHE A 45 -17.60 16.08 -0.91
C PHE A 45 -18.97 16.26 -0.24
N GLY A 46 -19.63 17.39 -0.47
CA GLY A 46 -21.03 17.62 -0.10
C GLY A 46 -22.00 17.08 -1.14
N GLU A 47 -21.59 16.86 -2.37
CA GLU A 47 -22.43 16.48 -3.50
C GLU A 47 -22.33 14.99 -3.85
N LYS A 48 -21.20 14.35 -3.57
CA LYS A 48 -20.91 12.97 -3.96
C LYS A 48 -20.37 12.15 -2.78
N ALA A 49 -20.65 10.85 -2.81
CA ALA A 49 -19.93 9.90 -1.95
C ALA A 49 -18.46 9.85 -2.34
N ALA A 50 -17.56 9.55 -1.39
CA ALA A 50 -16.13 9.54 -1.64
C ALA A 50 -15.46 8.27 -1.14
N ILE A 51 -14.60 7.69 -1.98
CA ILE A 51 -13.67 6.61 -1.62
C ILE A 51 -12.26 7.19 -1.55
N PHE A 52 -11.70 7.25 -0.36
CA PHE A 52 -10.30 7.63 -0.14
C PHE A 52 -9.47 6.35 -0.13
N GLY A 53 -8.59 6.17 -1.10
CA GLY A 53 -7.97 4.87 -1.28
C GLY A 53 -6.48 4.87 -1.60
N GLY A 54 -5.85 3.81 -1.13
CA GLY A 54 -4.61 3.28 -1.66
C GLY A 54 -3.30 3.97 -1.30
N SER A 55 -3.25 4.95 -0.38
CA SER A 55 -2.00 5.63 -0.05
C SER A 55 -1.77 5.79 1.45
N GLY A 56 -0.60 6.33 1.83
CA GLY A 56 -0.30 6.76 3.20
C GLY A 56 -0.89 8.14 3.48
N LEU A 57 -2.21 8.26 3.53
CA LEU A 57 -2.91 9.55 3.60
C LEU A 57 -2.89 10.20 4.98
N PHE A 58 -2.62 9.44 6.04
CA PHE A 58 -2.54 10.02 7.40
C PHE A 58 -1.12 10.54 7.67
N TYR A 59 -0.82 11.70 7.10
CA TYR A 59 0.28 12.59 7.46
C TYR A 59 -0.25 14.02 7.51
N PRO A 60 0.42 14.97 8.21
CA PRO A 60 -0.21 16.23 8.64
C PRO A 60 -1.04 16.95 7.59
N ASP A 61 -0.48 17.21 6.40
CA ASP A 61 -1.15 18.03 5.37
C ASP A 61 -2.39 17.33 4.79
N THR A 62 -2.27 16.05 4.44
CA THR A 62 -3.40 15.29 3.87
C THR A 62 -4.46 14.96 4.91
N ALA A 63 -4.08 14.71 6.16
CA ALA A 63 -5.03 14.51 7.24
C ALA A 63 -5.93 15.75 7.45
N GLU A 64 -5.38 16.95 7.28
CA GLU A 64 -6.17 18.19 7.35
C GLU A 64 -7.18 18.28 6.20
N VAL A 65 -6.81 17.89 4.98
CA VAL A 65 -7.73 17.84 3.83
C VAL A 65 -8.85 16.83 4.10
N LEU A 66 -8.54 15.63 4.59
CA LEU A 66 -9.54 14.63 4.97
C LEU A 66 -10.52 15.16 6.02
N ARG A 67 -10.02 15.86 7.04
CA ARG A 67 -10.86 16.48 8.06
C ARG A 67 -11.79 17.56 7.49
N LYS A 68 -11.29 18.40 6.59
CA LYS A 68 -12.11 19.40 5.89
C LYS A 68 -13.17 18.76 5.01
N ALA A 69 -12.86 17.66 4.32
CA ALA A 69 -13.83 16.89 3.54
C ALA A 69 -14.95 16.34 4.42
N LEU A 70 -14.62 15.76 5.58
CA LEU A 70 -15.62 15.27 6.55
C LEU A 70 -16.59 16.37 7.00
N ASN A 71 -16.11 17.60 7.22
CA ASN A 71 -16.95 18.73 7.61
C ASN A 71 -17.96 19.15 6.52
N ARG A 72 -17.80 18.73 5.27
CA ARG A 72 -18.70 18.98 4.13
C ARG A 72 -19.57 17.77 3.76
N LYS A 73 -19.40 16.68 4.46
CA LYS A 73 -20.00 15.40 4.17
C LYS A 73 -21.55 15.43 4.23
N ASN A 74 -22.19 15.13 3.11
CA ASN A 74 -23.63 14.84 3.01
C ASN A 74 -23.89 13.42 2.46
N HIS A 75 -22.86 12.73 1.99
CA HIS A 75 -22.91 11.40 1.40
C HIS A 75 -21.87 10.49 2.07
N PRO A 76 -21.97 9.17 1.92
CA PRO A 76 -21.03 8.25 2.53
C PRO A 76 -19.57 8.50 2.14
N MET A 77 -18.67 8.42 3.13
CA MET A 77 -17.24 8.52 2.96
C MET A 77 -16.54 7.25 3.45
N VAL A 78 -15.66 6.70 2.64
CA VAL A 78 -15.00 5.42 2.84
C VAL A 78 -13.47 5.59 2.82
N LEU A 79 -12.78 5.03 3.81
CA LEU A 79 -11.33 4.80 3.76
C LEU A 79 -11.08 3.37 3.26
N TRP A 80 -10.33 3.19 2.18
CA TRP A 80 -10.04 1.87 1.60
C TRP A 80 -8.55 1.63 1.41
N GLY A 81 -7.95 0.83 2.27
CA GLY A 81 -6.51 0.51 2.22
C GLY A 81 -5.61 1.72 2.49
N VAL A 82 -6.14 2.70 3.18
CA VAL A 82 -5.39 3.89 3.63
C VAL A 82 -4.48 3.54 4.79
N GLY A 83 -3.35 4.22 4.92
CA GLY A 83 -2.41 3.99 6.01
C GLY A 83 -1.76 5.24 6.55
N ALA A 84 -1.15 5.11 7.73
CA ALA A 84 -0.33 6.15 8.32
C ALA A 84 1.01 6.30 7.60
N ASN A 85 1.58 7.50 7.64
CA ASN A 85 2.90 7.79 7.08
C ASN A 85 3.58 8.93 7.86
N ASP A 86 3.72 8.75 9.17
CA ASP A 86 4.43 9.70 10.00
C ASP A 86 5.94 9.43 9.93
N HIS A 87 6.73 10.45 9.63
CA HIS A 87 8.19 10.38 9.54
C HIS A 87 8.90 10.65 10.86
N LEU A 88 8.19 11.15 11.87
CA LEU A 88 8.72 11.48 13.19
C LEU A 88 8.44 10.39 14.23
N GLU A 89 7.41 9.59 13.98
CA GLU A 89 6.91 8.58 14.92
C GLU A 89 7.01 7.17 14.32
N HIS A 90 7.27 6.19 15.18
CA HIS A 90 7.22 4.78 14.82
C HIS A 90 5.85 4.17 15.10
N LEU A 91 5.09 4.75 16.01
CA LEU A 91 3.76 4.29 16.36
C LEU A 91 2.71 5.06 15.55
N VAL A 92 1.76 4.32 15.02
CA VAL A 92 0.60 4.91 14.34
C VAL A 92 -0.37 5.46 15.38
N LYS A 93 -0.69 6.74 15.23
CA LYS A 93 -1.75 7.42 16.00
C LYS A 93 -2.84 7.85 15.05
N TRP A 94 -4.02 7.32 15.24
CA TRP A 94 -5.19 7.68 14.45
C TRP A 94 -5.90 8.86 15.10
N PRO A 95 -6.18 9.97 14.37
CA PRO A 95 -6.98 11.07 14.89
C PRO A 95 -8.38 10.60 15.29
N GLU A 96 -8.94 11.17 16.36
CA GLU A 96 -10.28 10.86 16.87
C GLU A 96 -11.39 10.98 15.80
N TRP A 97 -11.27 11.96 14.90
CA TRP A 97 -12.22 12.17 13.82
C TRP A 97 -12.21 11.07 12.74
N THR A 98 -11.21 10.15 12.74
CA THR A 98 -11.19 9.01 11.82
C THR A 98 -12.47 8.17 11.93
N LYS A 99 -13.07 8.07 13.11
CA LYS A 99 -14.33 7.35 13.36
C LYS A 99 -15.57 7.97 12.68
N GLU A 100 -15.46 9.16 12.10
CA GLU A 100 -16.56 9.85 11.41
C GLU A 100 -16.75 9.35 9.97
N PHE A 101 -15.82 8.57 9.42
CA PHE A 101 -16.02 7.87 8.15
C PHE A 101 -17.07 6.76 8.30
N ASP A 102 -17.85 6.50 7.24
CA ASP A 102 -18.92 5.51 7.28
C ASP A 102 -18.42 4.07 7.16
N LEU A 103 -17.30 3.87 6.45
CA LEU A 103 -16.55 2.62 6.43
C LEU A 103 -15.05 2.90 6.51
N ILE A 104 -14.37 2.13 7.33
CA ILE A 104 -12.94 2.34 7.63
C ILE A 104 -12.19 1.04 7.40
N GLY A 105 -11.48 0.97 6.28
CA GLY A 105 -10.57 -0.11 5.93
C GLY A 105 -9.14 0.41 5.88
N LEU A 106 -8.30 0.00 6.84
CA LEU A 106 -6.93 0.48 6.97
C LEU A 106 -5.92 -0.62 6.65
N ARG A 107 -4.84 -0.24 5.97
CA ARG A 107 -3.76 -1.18 5.64
C ARG A 107 -2.79 -1.43 6.80
N ASP A 108 -2.88 -0.67 7.87
CA ASP A 108 -2.02 -0.81 9.04
C ASP A 108 -2.50 -1.99 9.89
N PHE A 109 -1.64 -3.00 10.04
CA PHE A 109 -1.94 -4.22 10.79
C PHE A 109 -2.14 -3.91 12.28
N GLY A 110 -3.15 -4.52 12.89
CA GLY A 110 -3.48 -4.30 14.30
C GLY A 110 -4.23 -2.99 14.58
N ASN A 111 -4.75 -2.31 13.54
CA ASN A 111 -5.64 -1.16 13.70
C ASN A 111 -7.00 -1.58 14.34
N PRO A 112 -7.76 -0.64 14.93
CA PRO A 112 -9.03 -0.95 15.60
C PRO A 112 -10.23 -1.13 14.66
N TRP A 113 -10.07 -0.95 13.35
CA TRP A 113 -11.11 -1.10 12.32
C TRP A 113 -10.85 -2.30 11.41
N ASP A 114 -11.46 -2.34 10.24
CA ASP A 114 -11.20 -3.40 9.27
C ASP A 114 -9.73 -3.32 8.77
N TYR A 115 -9.02 -4.43 8.89
CA TYR A 115 -7.71 -4.55 8.24
C TYR A 115 -7.93 -4.79 6.75
N VAL A 116 -7.59 -3.81 5.94
CA VAL A 116 -7.73 -3.85 4.48
C VAL A 116 -6.38 -3.48 3.85
N PRO A 117 -5.55 -4.46 3.51
CA PRO A 117 -4.25 -4.22 2.88
C PRO A 117 -4.37 -3.42 1.58
N CYS A 118 -3.26 -2.81 1.14
CA CYS A 118 -3.24 -2.03 -0.09
C CYS A 118 -3.88 -2.80 -1.26
N PRO A 119 -4.86 -2.22 -1.98
CA PRO A 119 -5.58 -2.87 -3.09
C PRO A 119 -4.70 -3.37 -4.22
N SER A 120 -3.43 -2.98 -4.33
CA SER A 120 -2.51 -3.51 -5.34
C SER A 120 -2.35 -5.03 -5.30
N CYS A 121 -2.67 -5.71 -4.19
CA CYS A 121 -2.72 -7.18 -4.11
C CYS A 121 -3.74 -7.81 -5.06
N MET A 122 -4.74 -7.06 -5.50
CA MET A 122 -5.76 -7.52 -6.43
C MET A 122 -5.26 -7.68 -7.87
N SER A 123 -4.06 -7.16 -8.18
CA SER A 123 -3.49 -7.29 -9.51
C SER A 123 -3.24 -8.77 -9.89
N PRO A 124 -3.71 -9.23 -11.07
CA PRO A 124 -3.44 -10.58 -11.55
C PRO A 124 -1.96 -10.83 -11.88
N LEU A 125 -1.17 -9.76 -12.00
CA LEU A 125 0.28 -9.87 -12.26
C LEU A 125 1.02 -10.59 -11.13
N PHE A 126 0.47 -10.63 -9.91
CA PHE A 126 1.07 -11.40 -8.81
C PHE A 126 1.04 -12.90 -9.07
N ASP A 127 0.01 -13.42 -9.72
CA ASP A 127 -0.11 -14.85 -10.00
C ASP A 127 1.01 -15.27 -10.95
N GLU A 128 1.23 -14.51 -12.03
CA GLU A 128 2.34 -14.71 -12.95
C GLU A 128 3.72 -14.59 -12.26
N ALA A 129 3.91 -13.53 -11.48
CA ALA A 129 5.19 -13.25 -10.85
C ALA A 129 5.55 -14.27 -9.74
N ARG A 130 4.56 -14.81 -9.00
CA ARG A 130 4.80 -15.83 -7.96
C ARG A 130 5.34 -17.13 -8.51
N ASP A 131 4.90 -17.53 -9.70
CA ASP A 131 5.34 -18.77 -10.36
C ASP A 131 6.76 -18.67 -10.91
N THR A 132 7.35 -17.46 -10.91
CA THR A 132 8.72 -17.24 -11.36
C THR A 132 9.72 -17.82 -10.36
N ALA A 133 10.56 -18.77 -10.82
CA ALA A 133 11.66 -19.28 -10.03
C ALA A 133 12.70 -18.18 -9.77
N PRO A 134 13.15 -17.97 -8.51
CA PRO A 134 14.18 -16.97 -8.23
C PRO A 134 15.51 -17.29 -8.92
N SER A 135 16.06 -16.34 -9.66
CA SER A 135 17.36 -16.43 -10.36
C SER A 135 18.50 -15.76 -9.58
N HIS A 136 18.17 -14.97 -8.55
CA HIS A 136 19.13 -14.24 -7.73
C HIS A 136 18.96 -14.63 -6.26
N ASP A 137 20.07 -14.70 -5.53
CA ASP A 137 20.03 -14.90 -4.08
C ASP A 137 19.47 -13.65 -3.38
N VAL A 138 19.92 -12.45 -3.79
CA VAL A 138 19.49 -11.16 -3.27
C VAL A 138 19.25 -10.17 -4.41
N VAL A 139 18.10 -9.49 -4.39
CA VAL A 139 17.83 -8.28 -5.18
C VAL A 139 17.56 -7.09 -4.26
N VAL A 140 17.82 -5.89 -4.76
CA VAL A 140 17.68 -4.64 -3.98
C VAL A 140 16.67 -3.72 -4.67
N TYR A 141 15.60 -3.34 -3.94
CA TYR A 141 14.58 -2.42 -4.42
C TYR A 141 14.52 -1.17 -3.54
N GLU A 142 14.92 -0.05 -4.09
CA GLU A 142 15.22 1.16 -3.32
C GLU A 142 14.11 2.22 -3.40
N HIS A 143 13.90 2.92 -2.29
CA HIS A 143 13.23 4.22 -2.31
C HIS A 143 14.24 5.30 -2.71
N PRO A 144 13.91 6.26 -3.62
CA PRO A 144 14.85 7.27 -4.09
C PRO A 144 15.50 8.11 -2.97
N LEU A 145 14.72 8.36 -1.90
CA LEU A 145 15.20 9.11 -0.73
C LEU A 145 15.98 8.26 0.28
N CYS A 146 16.01 6.93 0.10
CA CYS A 146 16.72 6.03 1.02
C CYS A 146 17.43 4.93 0.22
N GLN A 147 18.54 5.29 -0.42
CA GLN A 147 19.34 4.39 -1.22
C GLN A 147 20.13 3.42 -0.34
N ILE A 148 20.32 2.19 -0.84
CA ILE A 148 21.04 1.10 -0.17
C ILE A 148 22.42 0.95 -0.85
N LYS A 149 23.41 1.72 -0.40
CA LYS A 149 24.75 1.75 -1.00
C LYS A 149 25.65 0.62 -0.52
N GLU A 150 25.34 0.07 0.64
CA GLU A 150 26.15 -0.92 1.37
C GLU A 150 26.10 -2.30 0.72
N ILE A 151 25.02 -2.61 -0.01
CA ILE A 151 24.85 -3.89 -0.71
C ILE A 151 25.31 -3.74 -2.17
N LYS A 152 26.57 -4.11 -2.40
CA LYS A 152 27.23 -4.02 -3.72
C LYS A 152 27.10 -5.33 -4.50
N GLY A 153 27.24 -5.25 -5.84
CA GLY A 153 27.29 -6.43 -6.73
C GLY A 153 25.97 -7.20 -6.83
N ARG A 154 24.84 -6.57 -6.48
CA ARG A 154 23.49 -7.14 -6.61
C ARG A 154 22.66 -6.35 -7.63
N ALA A 155 21.71 -7.01 -8.27
CA ALA A 155 20.73 -6.34 -9.13
C ALA A 155 19.92 -5.33 -8.32
N LYS A 156 19.77 -4.10 -8.84
CA LYS A 156 19.08 -3.00 -8.17
C LYS A 156 18.02 -2.36 -9.06
N MET A 157 16.94 -1.97 -8.44
CA MET A 157 15.85 -1.19 -9.04
C MET A 157 15.30 -0.22 -8.00
N ASN A 158 14.68 0.87 -8.41
CA ASN A 158 14.00 1.82 -7.50
C ASN A 158 12.50 1.91 -7.82
N ASN A 159 11.75 2.67 -7.04
CA ASN A 159 10.30 2.80 -7.21
C ASN A 159 9.86 3.98 -8.11
N LYS A 160 10.78 4.67 -8.76
CA LYS A 160 10.48 5.70 -9.75
C LYS A 160 10.20 5.07 -11.12
N HIS A 161 8.97 4.62 -11.29
CA HIS A 161 8.52 4.03 -12.55
C HIS A 161 7.07 4.43 -12.80
N PRO A 162 6.67 4.60 -14.07
CA PRO A 162 5.26 4.76 -14.44
C PRO A 162 4.51 3.42 -14.29
N ALA A 163 3.17 3.48 -14.31
CA ALA A 163 2.31 2.31 -14.07
C ALA A 163 2.55 1.15 -15.04
N GLU A 164 2.93 1.44 -16.29
CA GLU A 164 3.21 0.46 -17.35
C GLU A 164 4.37 -0.47 -16.99
N LYS A 165 5.24 -0.05 -16.07
CA LYS A 165 6.38 -0.83 -15.58
C LYS A 165 6.01 -1.78 -14.43
N TYR A 166 4.76 -1.84 -14.00
CA TYR A 166 4.37 -2.63 -12.82
C TYR A 166 4.74 -4.11 -12.96
N ARG A 167 4.46 -4.71 -14.12
CA ARG A 167 4.85 -6.11 -14.39
C ARG A 167 6.36 -6.31 -14.26
N GLU A 168 7.16 -5.40 -14.83
CA GLU A 168 8.62 -5.47 -14.78
C GLU A 168 9.14 -5.38 -13.34
N VAL A 169 8.57 -4.49 -12.53
CA VAL A 169 8.91 -4.36 -11.11
C VAL A 169 8.57 -5.63 -10.34
N LEU A 170 7.38 -6.22 -10.53
CA LEU A 170 7.02 -7.47 -9.86
C LEU A 170 7.93 -8.63 -10.27
N MET A 171 8.26 -8.77 -11.55
CA MET A 171 9.19 -9.78 -12.05
C MET A 171 10.60 -9.59 -11.47
N PHE A 172 11.06 -8.33 -11.34
CA PHE A 172 12.32 -8.04 -10.68
C PHE A 172 12.32 -8.48 -9.21
N LEU A 173 11.28 -8.13 -8.44
CA LEU A 173 11.14 -8.56 -7.05
C LEU A 173 11.06 -10.09 -6.94
N ALA A 174 10.33 -10.73 -7.84
CA ALA A 174 10.17 -12.18 -7.89
C ALA A 174 11.48 -12.91 -8.21
N SER A 175 12.39 -12.28 -8.95
CA SER A 175 13.69 -12.87 -9.32
C SER A 175 14.64 -13.09 -8.12
N GLY A 176 14.38 -12.44 -6.97
CA GLY A 176 15.18 -12.60 -5.76
C GLY A 176 14.63 -13.66 -4.81
N LYS A 177 15.47 -14.55 -4.27
CA LYS A 177 15.11 -15.36 -3.07
C LYS A 177 14.89 -14.47 -1.87
N THR A 178 15.70 -13.44 -1.74
CA THR A 178 15.61 -12.39 -0.72
C THR A 178 15.51 -11.03 -1.40
N VAL A 179 14.54 -10.23 -0.96
CA VAL A 179 14.40 -8.83 -1.36
C VAL A 179 14.87 -7.94 -0.21
N VAL A 180 15.87 -7.10 -0.45
CA VAL A 180 16.27 -6.03 0.47
C VAL A 180 15.68 -4.73 -0.07
N THR A 181 14.90 -4.03 0.76
CA THR A 181 14.19 -2.85 0.28
C THR A 181 14.02 -1.77 1.33
N SER A 182 14.15 -0.52 0.91
CA SER A 182 13.80 0.69 1.68
C SER A 182 12.46 1.29 1.26
N SER A 183 11.72 0.64 0.34
CA SER A 183 10.39 1.07 -0.10
C SER A 183 9.29 0.31 0.62
N TYR A 184 8.24 1.01 1.09
CA TYR A 184 7.06 0.38 1.70
C TYR A 184 6.43 -0.66 0.76
N HIS A 185 6.15 -0.28 -0.49
CA HIS A 185 5.58 -1.22 -1.46
C HIS A 185 6.57 -2.30 -1.88
N GLY A 186 7.87 -2.02 -1.82
CA GLY A 186 8.89 -3.07 -1.98
C GLY A 186 8.78 -4.15 -0.92
N VAL A 187 8.56 -3.78 0.37
CA VAL A 187 8.28 -4.74 1.44
C VAL A 187 6.97 -5.48 1.18
N TYR A 188 5.89 -4.74 0.95
CA TYR A 188 4.55 -5.30 0.76
C TYR A 188 4.48 -6.27 -0.42
N TRP A 189 4.92 -5.84 -1.62
CA TRP A 189 4.88 -6.69 -2.82
C TRP A 189 5.78 -7.92 -2.72
N ALA A 190 6.97 -7.78 -2.11
CA ALA A 190 7.84 -8.92 -1.92
C ALA A 190 7.24 -9.97 -0.95
N MET A 191 6.49 -9.53 0.08
CA MET A 191 5.70 -10.44 0.93
C MET A 191 4.58 -11.12 0.14
N LEU A 192 3.84 -10.39 -0.71
CA LEU A 192 2.82 -10.96 -1.59
C LEU A 192 3.39 -12.01 -2.56
N LEU A 193 4.64 -11.83 -2.99
CA LEU A 193 5.38 -12.77 -3.84
C LEU A 193 6.00 -13.94 -3.07
N ALA A 194 5.70 -14.07 -1.79
CA ALA A 194 6.26 -15.11 -0.91
C ALA A 194 7.81 -15.12 -0.87
N ARG A 195 8.42 -13.96 -0.93
CA ARG A 195 9.88 -13.81 -0.82
C ARG A 195 10.30 -13.51 0.61
N LYS A 196 11.54 -13.85 0.98
CA LYS A 196 12.14 -13.36 2.21
C LYS A 196 12.41 -11.87 2.08
N VAL A 197 11.95 -11.07 3.04
CA VAL A 197 11.99 -9.61 2.95
C VAL A 197 12.82 -9.02 4.07
N LEU A 198 13.80 -8.20 3.71
CA LEU A 198 14.63 -7.41 4.60
C LEU A 198 14.31 -5.92 4.37
N CYS A 199 13.57 -5.34 5.31
CA CYS A 199 13.23 -3.91 5.31
C CYS A 199 14.43 -3.10 5.79
N TRP A 200 15.03 -2.34 4.88
CA TRP A 200 16.23 -1.55 5.14
C TRP A 200 15.90 -0.22 5.78
N LYS A 201 16.43 0.01 7.01
CA LYS A 201 16.32 1.30 7.73
C LYS A 201 14.93 1.93 7.62
N PRO A 202 13.88 1.32 8.19
CA PRO A 202 12.53 1.88 8.13
C PRO A 202 12.53 3.30 8.69
N PHE A 203 12.00 4.26 7.92
CA PHE A 203 12.11 5.69 8.19
C PHE A 203 10.76 6.39 8.46
N SER A 204 9.67 5.63 8.57
CA SER A 204 8.35 6.17 8.92
C SER A 204 7.46 5.10 9.55
N SER A 205 6.37 5.52 10.21
CA SER A 205 5.41 4.65 10.91
C SER A 205 4.84 3.53 10.04
N LYS A 206 4.65 3.76 8.73
CA LYS A 206 4.10 2.77 7.79
C LYS A 206 4.84 1.45 7.73
N PHE A 207 6.15 1.43 8.01
CA PHE A 207 6.93 0.19 8.01
C PHE A 207 6.74 -0.62 9.28
N TYR A 208 6.33 0.03 10.37
CA TYR A 208 6.10 -0.62 11.67
C TYR A 208 4.67 -1.17 11.78
N SER A 209 3.77 -0.67 10.95
CA SER A 209 2.37 -1.10 10.87
C SER A 209 2.10 -2.15 9.78
N LEU A 210 3.11 -2.62 9.05
CA LEU A 210 2.98 -3.80 8.19
C LEU A 210 2.83 -5.08 9.04
N GLU A 211 2.08 -6.05 8.55
CA GLU A 211 2.07 -7.39 9.14
C GLU A 211 3.51 -7.90 9.28
N PRO A 212 3.91 -8.49 10.45
CA PRO A 212 5.31 -8.76 10.77
C PRO A 212 5.86 -10.00 10.03
N LEU A 213 5.74 -10.03 8.71
CA LEU A 213 6.26 -11.08 7.82
C LEU A 213 7.59 -10.70 7.16
N HIS A 214 8.26 -9.70 7.67
CA HIS A 214 9.54 -9.19 7.18
C HIS A 214 10.51 -8.92 8.34
N TYR A 215 11.79 -8.74 8.03
CA TYR A 215 12.83 -8.42 9.01
C TYR A 215 13.32 -6.99 8.79
N ARG A 216 13.41 -6.21 9.87
CA ARG A 216 14.00 -4.86 9.84
C ARG A 216 15.50 -4.96 9.99
N VAL A 217 16.24 -4.37 9.06
CA VAL A 217 17.70 -4.48 9.00
C VAL A 217 18.39 -3.13 8.72
N ASN A 218 19.68 -3.10 8.99
CA ASN A 218 20.59 -2.00 8.66
C ASN A 218 21.95 -2.57 8.21
N GLU A 219 22.95 -1.71 8.00
CA GLU A 219 24.29 -2.09 7.58
C GLU A 219 25.01 -3.07 8.51
N GLN A 220 24.66 -3.06 9.79
CA GLN A 220 25.36 -3.86 10.82
C GLN A 220 24.83 -5.29 10.89
N ASN A 221 23.53 -5.50 10.59
CA ASN A 221 22.86 -6.80 10.83
C ASN A 221 22.29 -7.49 9.59
N TRP A 222 22.17 -6.81 8.45
CA TRP A 222 21.47 -7.35 7.28
C TRP A 222 22.03 -8.70 6.81
N TYR A 223 23.35 -8.85 6.76
CA TYR A 223 23.98 -10.07 6.29
C TYR A 223 23.74 -11.25 7.25
N LYS A 224 23.81 -11.00 8.54
CA LYS A 224 23.49 -12.02 9.57
C LYS A 224 22.02 -12.46 9.41
N VAL A 225 21.09 -11.51 9.33
CA VAL A 225 19.65 -11.83 9.15
C VAL A 225 19.42 -12.55 7.82
N HIS A 226 20.07 -12.12 6.74
CA HIS A 226 19.99 -12.78 5.45
C HIS A 226 20.47 -14.25 5.52
N SER A 227 21.57 -14.53 6.18
CA SER A 227 22.19 -15.86 6.22
C SER A 227 21.50 -16.83 7.21
N THR A 228 20.92 -16.32 8.31
CA THR A 228 20.40 -17.16 9.40
C THR A 228 18.88 -17.28 9.44
N MET A 229 18.14 -16.27 8.97
CA MET A 229 16.68 -16.25 9.07
C MET A 229 16.02 -16.79 7.79
N ARG A 230 14.88 -17.44 7.95
CA ARG A 230 14.03 -17.91 6.83
C ARG A 230 12.82 -16.98 6.66
N ALA A 231 12.19 -17.02 5.49
CA ALA A 231 10.89 -16.37 5.33
C ALA A 231 9.88 -16.95 6.33
N PRO A 232 9.07 -16.12 7.00
CA PRO A 232 7.98 -16.62 7.85
C PRO A 232 7.01 -17.49 7.03
N ALA A 233 6.52 -18.59 7.60
CA ALA A 233 5.63 -19.52 6.90
C ALA A 233 4.34 -18.84 6.40
N GLN A 234 3.82 -17.86 7.15
CA GLN A 234 2.61 -17.09 6.83
C GLN A 234 2.74 -16.23 5.56
N VAL A 235 3.95 -16.04 5.02
CA VAL A 235 4.14 -15.28 3.77
C VAL A 235 3.58 -16.05 2.55
N TYR A 236 3.47 -17.37 2.65
CA TYR A 236 3.01 -18.20 1.52
C TYR A 236 1.52 -18.07 1.20
N ASP A 237 0.68 -17.72 2.17
CA ASP A 237 -0.76 -17.47 2.00
C ASP A 237 -1.12 -15.98 2.02
N TYR A 238 -0.12 -15.11 2.20
CA TYR A 238 -0.34 -13.69 2.44
C TYR A 238 -1.08 -12.99 1.31
N LEU A 239 -0.79 -13.30 0.04
CA LEU A 239 -1.50 -12.74 -1.11
C LEU A 239 -3.00 -13.03 -1.05
N GLU A 240 -3.36 -14.28 -0.80
CA GLU A 240 -4.77 -14.72 -0.78
C GLU A 240 -5.51 -14.09 0.40
N ARG A 241 -4.88 -13.99 1.57
CA ARG A 241 -5.46 -13.30 2.73
C ARG A 241 -5.69 -11.82 2.42
N CYS A 242 -4.72 -11.12 1.81
CA CYS A 242 -4.87 -9.72 1.41
C CYS A 242 -6.00 -9.52 0.39
N ARG A 243 -6.10 -10.40 -0.60
CA ARG A 243 -7.19 -10.40 -1.59
C ARG A 243 -8.55 -10.61 -0.91
N GLN A 244 -8.66 -11.59 -0.02
CA GLN A 244 -9.90 -11.86 0.71
C GLN A 244 -10.35 -10.66 1.53
N HIS A 245 -9.46 -9.98 2.26
CA HIS A 245 -9.78 -8.75 2.98
C HIS A 245 -10.34 -7.66 2.06
N ASN A 246 -9.72 -7.45 0.89
CA ASN A 246 -10.20 -6.47 -0.09
C ASN A 246 -11.57 -6.83 -0.67
N VAL A 247 -11.81 -8.12 -1.01
CA VAL A 247 -13.11 -8.58 -1.53
C VAL A 247 -14.22 -8.42 -0.50
N LEU A 248 -13.98 -8.81 0.75
CA LEU A 248 -14.97 -8.65 1.83
C LEU A 248 -15.27 -7.18 2.11
N PHE A 249 -14.26 -6.32 2.06
CA PHE A 249 -14.46 -4.88 2.25
C PHE A 249 -15.21 -4.27 1.06
N ALA A 250 -14.89 -4.68 -0.18
CA ALA A 250 -15.62 -4.26 -1.38
C ALA A 250 -17.13 -4.51 -1.26
N GLN A 251 -17.53 -5.68 -0.78
CA GLN A 251 -18.95 -6.01 -0.57
C GLN A 251 -19.64 -5.03 0.40
N LYS A 252 -18.95 -4.61 1.46
CA LYS A 252 -19.47 -3.59 2.40
C LYS A 252 -19.61 -2.23 1.70
N VAL A 253 -18.61 -1.82 0.92
CA VAL A 253 -18.61 -0.55 0.18
C VAL A 253 -19.74 -0.53 -0.85
N PHE A 254 -19.88 -1.57 -1.67
CA PHE A 254 -20.90 -1.62 -2.72
C PHE A 254 -22.32 -1.61 -2.13
N LYS A 255 -22.54 -2.30 -1.02
CA LYS A 255 -23.80 -2.24 -0.28
C LYS A 255 -24.08 -0.81 0.23
N LEU A 256 -23.10 -0.14 0.81
CA LEU A 256 -23.22 1.23 1.32
C LEU A 256 -23.54 2.22 0.19
N LEU A 257 -22.84 2.11 -0.94
CA LEU A 257 -22.96 3.02 -2.08
C LEU A 257 -24.09 2.64 -3.05
N LYS A 258 -24.79 1.53 -2.81
CA LYS A 258 -25.90 1.00 -3.65
C LYS A 258 -25.43 0.75 -5.11
N MET A 259 -24.23 0.19 -5.24
CA MET A 259 -23.63 -0.23 -6.50
C MET A 259 -24.01 -1.68 -6.86
#